data_919ba10bdfd99a0ec5b0d219a0d3d93e
#
_entry.id   919ba10bdfd99a0ec5b0d219a0d3d93e
#
_cell.length_a   1.000
_cell.length_b   1.000
_cell.length_c   1.000
_cell.angle_alpha   90.00
_cell.angle_beta   90.00
_cell.angle_gamma   90.00
#
_symmetry.space_group_name_H-M   'P 1'
#
loop_
_entity.id
_entity.type
_entity.pdbx_description
1 polymer ?
#
loop_
_entity_poly.entity_id
_entity_poly.type
_entity_poly.pdbx_seq_one_letter_code
_entity_poly.pdbx_strand_id
1 'polypeptide(L)'
;MVDINTSRIIDMINSRECEPVKEWLKTYPNIKIVSRDGSITYHNAISAAHPNAIQITDRFHLLKNLTSYAIDYLKKELKSHVQISMPKIVDSPIDNLIPLTKTEENRKLTLKEKYEKIENFIALGFNKTMICQSLNMDIRIYEKLMNITQSERDTIFQSKRMIVHEEKVRNKINKVNEVRELKSIGCSNSEISRRTGLDTRTIRRYLDENFNPVHASYGEKKDGLLKKYIKDIDSMLEKGIMGTVIEETIREMGFMGSSSTVRTYITDWKRRRKFFYENANENNSIKITIERKNIFKLLFHPIEKIKIISKEYFQKICDEYPIFEKIHSAIWNFKNILTNKDVNSLQSWINNADSLQIREITSFVNGLKQDIDAVQNAIRYDYSNGLAEGSINKLKVIKRVMYGRCNFETLRIKTLRLEKMRKNN
;
A
#
# COMPACT_ATOMS: atom_id res chain seq x y z
N MET A 1 -24.22 21.13 24.12
CA MET A 1 -23.38 22.29 24.42
C MET A 1 -22.30 21.88 25.40
N VAL A 2 -21.09 22.32 25.21
CA VAL A 2 -19.95 22.03 26.08
C VAL A 2 -19.33 23.36 26.47
N ASP A 3 -19.06 23.54 27.75
CA ASP A 3 -18.33 24.72 28.23
C ASP A 3 -16.82 24.52 28.00
N ILE A 4 -16.22 25.49 27.33
CA ILE A 4 -14.80 25.45 26.96
C ILE A 4 -13.89 25.53 28.21
N ASN A 5 -14.29 26.30 29.21
CA ASN A 5 -13.47 26.53 30.42
C ASN A 5 -13.42 25.31 31.32
N THR A 6 -14.56 24.65 31.52
CA THR A 6 -14.68 23.47 32.39
C THR A 6 -14.59 22.15 31.66
N SER A 7 -14.62 22.15 30.33
CA SER A 7 -14.70 20.95 29.47
C SER A 7 -15.88 20.04 29.86
N ARG A 8 -16.97 20.59 30.36
CA ARG A 8 -18.17 19.85 30.79
C ARG A 8 -19.30 19.99 29.76
N ILE A 9 -20.06 18.91 29.61
CA ILE A 9 -21.32 18.99 28.89
C ILE A 9 -22.31 19.73 29.77
N ILE A 10 -22.76 20.91 29.34
CA ILE A 10 -23.72 21.72 30.06
C ILE A 10 -25.13 21.24 29.79
N ASP A 11 -25.45 20.97 28.55
CA ASP A 11 -26.77 20.49 28.15
C ASP A 11 -26.76 19.88 26.75
N MET A 12 -27.88 19.22 26.40
CA MET A 12 -28.11 18.57 25.12
C MET A 12 -29.53 18.89 24.63
N ILE A 13 -29.66 19.07 23.32
CA ILE A 13 -30.95 19.24 22.65
C ILE A 13 -31.16 18.14 21.60
N ASN A 14 -32.40 17.69 21.45
CA ASN A 14 -32.82 16.67 20.46
C ASN A 14 -33.31 17.32 19.16
N SER A 15 -32.64 18.34 18.68
CA SER A 15 -32.97 18.99 17.42
C SER A 15 -31.73 19.55 16.75
N ARG A 16 -31.79 19.68 15.43
CA ARG A 16 -30.82 20.38 14.60
C ARG A 16 -31.48 21.55 13.81
N GLU A 17 -32.76 21.77 14.01
CA GLU A 17 -33.51 22.81 13.34
C GLU A 17 -33.26 24.17 13.97
N CYS A 18 -33.36 25.25 13.18
CA CYS A 18 -33.00 26.59 13.58
C CYS A 18 -33.83 27.09 14.78
N GLU A 19 -35.17 27.00 14.70
CA GLU A 19 -36.02 27.52 15.76
C GLU A 19 -35.87 26.81 17.11
N PRO A 20 -35.94 25.47 17.19
CA PRO A 20 -35.69 24.78 18.46
C PRO A 20 -34.32 25.08 19.07
N VAL A 21 -33.27 25.17 18.23
CA VAL A 21 -31.93 25.49 18.71
C VAL A 21 -31.83 26.93 19.19
N LYS A 22 -32.46 27.88 18.49
CA LYS A 22 -32.54 29.28 18.90
C LYS A 22 -33.22 29.44 20.26
N GLU A 23 -34.42 28.85 20.46
CA GLU A 23 -35.13 28.94 21.72
C GLU A 23 -34.38 28.29 22.87
N TRP A 24 -33.71 27.17 22.59
CA TRP A 24 -32.86 26.51 23.59
C TRP A 24 -31.64 27.38 23.96
N LEU A 25 -30.98 28.05 22.98
CA LEU A 25 -29.86 28.94 23.24
C LEU A 25 -30.25 30.19 24.07
N LYS A 26 -31.45 30.72 23.91
CA LYS A 26 -31.97 31.84 24.73
C LYS A 26 -32.03 31.51 26.20
N THR A 27 -32.13 30.24 26.59
CA THR A 27 -32.10 29.83 28.00
C THR A 27 -30.72 30.03 28.64
N TYR A 28 -29.69 30.38 27.86
CA TYR A 28 -28.30 30.63 28.31
C TYR A 28 -27.87 32.08 27.97
N PRO A 29 -28.30 33.09 28.72
CA PRO A 29 -28.16 34.50 28.33
C PRO A 29 -26.71 35.01 28.28
N ASN A 30 -25.75 34.30 28.87
CA ASN A 30 -24.39 34.79 29.07
C ASN A 30 -23.39 34.26 27.98
N ILE A 31 -23.87 33.74 26.87
CA ILE A 31 -23.02 33.23 25.79
C ILE A 31 -22.36 34.42 25.07
N LYS A 32 -21.02 34.46 25.10
CA LYS A 32 -20.21 35.46 24.41
C LYS A 32 -19.50 34.93 23.17
N ILE A 33 -19.05 33.68 23.22
CA ILE A 33 -18.31 33.01 22.14
C ILE A 33 -18.90 31.63 21.92
N VAL A 34 -19.09 31.27 20.66
CA VAL A 34 -19.58 29.93 20.26
C VAL A 34 -18.67 29.36 19.21
N SER A 35 -18.00 28.24 19.52
CA SER A 35 -17.34 27.41 18.51
C SER A 35 -18.31 26.37 17.97
N ARG A 36 -18.42 26.25 16.64
CA ARG A 36 -19.36 25.36 15.95
C ARG A 36 -18.78 24.78 14.65
N ASP A 37 -19.41 23.77 14.12
CA ASP A 37 -19.18 23.35 12.74
C ASP A 37 -19.72 24.39 11.74
N GLY A 38 -19.41 24.24 10.45
CA GLY A 38 -19.80 25.17 9.39
C GLY A 38 -21.30 25.13 9.01
N SER A 39 -22.18 24.68 9.88
CA SER A 39 -23.63 24.59 9.60
C SER A 39 -24.29 25.98 9.58
N ILE A 40 -24.89 26.33 8.45
CA ILE A 40 -25.71 27.56 8.29
C ILE A 40 -26.87 27.60 9.29
N THR A 41 -27.47 26.47 9.57
CA THR A 41 -28.58 26.34 10.54
C THR A 41 -28.15 26.79 11.92
N TYR A 42 -26.99 26.35 12.40
CA TYR A 42 -26.44 26.79 13.68
C TYR A 42 -25.99 28.25 13.62
N HIS A 43 -25.41 28.72 12.51
CA HIS A 43 -25.11 30.13 12.33
C HIS A 43 -26.35 30.99 12.57
N ASN A 44 -27.45 30.70 11.87
CA ASN A 44 -28.70 31.46 11.95
C ASN A 44 -29.32 31.40 13.36
N ALA A 45 -29.36 30.21 13.98
CA ALA A 45 -29.89 30.03 15.32
C ALA A 45 -29.12 30.82 16.37
N ILE A 46 -27.79 30.83 16.31
CA ILE A 46 -26.91 31.57 17.22
C ILE A 46 -27.08 33.09 16.98
N SER A 47 -27.05 33.54 15.73
CA SER A 47 -27.24 34.96 15.40
C SER A 47 -28.59 35.50 15.87
N ALA A 48 -29.65 34.69 15.76
CA ALA A 48 -30.99 35.07 16.20
C ALA A 48 -31.17 35.00 17.74
N ALA A 49 -30.45 34.11 18.44
CA ALA A 49 -30.52 34.00 19.90
C ALA A 49 -29.56 34.99 20.60
N HIS A 50 -28.36 35.16 20.06
CA HIS A 50 -27.27 35.96 20.61
C HIS A 50 -26.59 36.82 19.52
N PRO A 51 -27.17 37.92 19.08
CA PRO A 51 -26.65 38.75 17.97
C PRO A 51 -25.21 39.23 18.19
N ASN A 52 -24.81 39.40 19.43
CA ASN A 52 -23.47 39.93 19.79
C ASN A 52 -22.46 38.81 20.08
N ALA A 53 -22.84 37.53 19.97
CA ALA A 53 -21.92 36.44 20.24
C ALA A 53 -20.92 36.22 19.08
N ILE A 54 -19.65 36.13 19.42
CA ILE A 54 -18.60 35.81 18.44
C ILE A 54 -18.75 34.34 18.03
N GLN A 55 -19.04 34.11 16.77
CA GLN A 55 -19.08 32.78 16.22
C GLN A 55 -17.73 32.40 15.63
N ILE A 56 -17.31 31.17 15.87
CA ILE A 56 -16.04 30.60 15.41
C ILE A 56 -16.32 29.27 14.76
N THR A 57 -15.95 29.13 13.47
CA THR A 57 -16.06 27.84 12.78
C THR A 57 -14.88 26.94 13.12
N ASP A 58 -15.06 25.63 13.05
CA ASP A 58 -13.99 24.69 13.36
C ASP A 58 -12.98 24.57 12.22
N ARG A 59 -11.72 24.90 12.52
CA ARG A 59 -10.56 24.81 11.61
C ARG A 59 -10.35 23.43 11.01
N PHE A 60 -10.55 22.38 11.81
CA PHE A 60 -10.41 21.00 11.33
C PHE A 60 -11.46 20.68 10.26
N HIS A 61 -12.71 21.08 10.49
CA HIS A 61 -13.79 20.89 9.52
C HIS A 61 -13.59 21.71 8.24
N LEU A 62 -13.06 22.92 8.33
CA LEU A 62 -12.70 23.73 7.16
C LEU A 62 -11.68 23.00 6.28
N LEU A 63 -10.56 22.58 6.88
CA LEU A 63 -9.49 21.91 6.13
C LEU A 63 -9.93 20.56 5.58
N LYS A 64 -10.68 19.78 6.36
CA LYS A 64 -11.25 18.49 5.97
C LYS A 64 -12.20 18.66 4.77
N ASN A 65 -13.08 19.65 4.79
CA ASN A 65 -14.03 19.91 3.72
C ASN A 65 -13.29 20.32 2.44
N LEU A 66 -12.35 21.26 2.50
CA LEU A 66 -11.54 21.66 1.34
C LEU A 66 -10.83 20.46 0.72
N THR A 67 -10.21 19.63 1.55
CA THR A 67 -9.50 18.44 1.07
C THR A 67 -10.46 17.41 0.47
N SER A 68 -11.67 17.26 1.03
CA SER A 68 -12.70 16.36 0.48
C SER A 68 -13.16 16.79 -0.90
N TYR A 69 -13.50 18.08 -1.08
CA TYR A 69 -13.87 18.66 -2.37
C TYR A 69 -12.74 18.49 -3.41
N ALA A 70 -11.50 18.75 -3.01
CA ALA A 70 -10.33 18.56 -3.87
C ALA A 70 -10.15 17.08 -4.29
N ILE A 71 -10.33 16.14 -3.37
CA ILE A 71 -10.26 14.71 -3.67
C ILE A 71 -11.39 14.29 -4.63
N ASP A 72 -12.59 14.80 -4.46
CA ASP A 72 -13.72 14.46 -5.33
C ASP A 72 -13.49 14.96 -6.77
N TYR A 73 -12.88 16.11 -6.95
CA TYR A 73 -12.39 16.57 -8.25
C TYR A 73 -11.27 15.68 -8.79
N LEU A 74 -10.20 15.47 -8.00
CA LEU A 74 -9.05 14.69 -8.42
C LEU A 74 -9.38 13.21 -8.74
N LYS A 75 -10.44 12.65 -8.17
CA LYS A 75 -10.94 11.31 -8.55
C LYS A 75 -11.44 11.25 -9.99
N LYS A 76 -11.89 12.37 -10.54
CA LYS A 76 -12.34 12.47 -11.94
C LYS A 76 -11.15 12.62 -12.89
N GLU A 77 -10.14 13.39 -12.47
CA GLU A 77 -8.94 13.67 -13.28
C GLU A 77 -7.91 12.54 -13.28
N LEU A 78 -7.66 11.93 -12.11
CA LEU A 78 -6.64 10.93 -11.94
C LEU A 78 -7.22 9.51 -12.02
N LYS A 79 -6.62 8.65 -12.82
CA LYS A 79 -6.93 7.20 -12.85
C LYS A 79 -6.59 6.57 -11.49
N SER A 80 -7.16 5.39 -11.18
CA SER A 80 -6.87 4.65 -9.95
C SER A 80 -5.37 4.33 -9.78
N HIS A 81 -4.68 4.16 -10.91
CA HIS A 81 -3.24 3.96 -11.02
C HIS A 81 -2.69 5.04 -11.94
N VAL A 82 -1.89 5.93 -11.39
CA VAL A 82 -1.23 7.03 -12.09
C VAL A 82 0.14 6.55 -12.54
N GLN A 83 0.44 6.72 -13.81
CA GLN A 83 1.75 6.39 -14.38
C GLN A 83 2.54 7.68 -14.54
N ILE A 84 3.77 7.71 -14.05
CA ILE A 84 4.72 8.81 -14.25
C ILE A 84 5.95 8.30 -14.98
N SER A 85 6.52 9.15 -15.85
CA SER A 85 7.69 8.83 -16.65
C SER A 85 8.94 9.40 -16.01
N MET A 86 9.86 8.52 -15.56
CA MET A 86 11.15 8.91 -15.01
C MET A 86 12.25 8.76 -16.05
N PRO A 87 13.21 9.71 -16.14
CA PRO A 87 14.35 9.56 -17.05
C PRO A 87 15.19 8.35 -16.63
N LYS A 88 15.67 7.55 -17.59
CA LYS A 88 16.74 6.58 -17.33
C LYS A 88 17.99 7.35 -16.95
N ILE A 89 18.51 7.11 -15.76
CA ILE A 89 19.84 7.57 -15.37
C ILE A 89 20.84 6.66 -16.09
N VAL A 90 21.46 7.18 -17.14
CA VAL A 90 22.35 6.44 -18.07
C VAL A 90 23.62 5.91 -17.38
N ASP A 91 23.96 6.43 -16.20
CA ASP A 91 25.17 6.06 -15.43
C ASP A 91 24.85 5.33 -14.11
N SER A 92 23.67 4.76 -13.96
CA SER A 92 23.39 3.95 -12.78
C SER A 92 23.83 2.50 -13.00
N PRO A 93 24.35 1.80 -11.96
CA PRO A 93 24.67 0.37 -12.02
C PRO A 93 23.49 -0.54 -12.42
N ILE A 94 22.32 0.05 -12.70
CA ILE A 94 21.10 -0.65 -13.15
C ILE A 94 21.32 -1.30 -14.51
N ASP A 95 22.10 -0.69 -15.41
CA ASP A 95 22.39 -1.29 -16.73
C ASP A 95 23.26 -2.56 -16.62
N ASN A 96 24.03 -2.72 -15.52
CA ASN A 96 24.76 -3.93 -15.22
C ASN A 96 23.94 -4.98 -14.44
N LEU A 97 22.74 -4.62 -13.96
CA LEU A 97 21.83 -5.52 -13.25
C LEU A 97 20.71 -6.07 -14.14
N ILE A 98 20.62 -5.60 -15.41
CA ILE A 98 19.63 -6.05 -16.39
C ILE A 98 20.33 -6.29 -17.73
N PRO A 99 21.21 -7.28 -17.82
CA PRO A 99 21.18 -8.20 -18.91
C PRO A 99 20.89 -9.59 -18.36
N LEU A 100 19.64 -9.87 -18.13
CA LEU A 100 19.20 -11.26 -18.13
C LEU A 100 19.40 -11.75 -19.56
N THR A 101 20.43 -12.56 -19.78
CA THR A 101 20.62 -13.28 -21.02
C THR A 101 19.31 -14.00 -21.37
N LYS A 102 18.97 -14.10 -22.65
CA LYS A 102 17.71 -14.72 -23.16
C LYS A 102 17.37 -16.09 -22.53
N THR A 103 18.31 -16.72 -21.86
CA THR A 103 18.20 -18.00 -21.15
C THR A 103 17.78 -17.89 -19.69
N GLU A 104 17.98 -16.74 -19.02
CA GLU A 104 17.64 -16.54 -17.59
C GLU A 104 16.25 -15.94 -17.37
N GLU A 105 15.67 -15.28 -18.38
CA GLU A 105 14.36 -14.62 -18.33
C GLU A 105 13.16 -15.53 -18.05
N ASN A 106 13.31 -16.84 -18.21
CA ASN A 106 12.24 -17.83 -18.02
C ASN A 106 12.25 -18.54 -16.66
N ARG A 107 13.22 -18.22 -15.78
CA ARG A 107 13.35 -18.88 -14.49
C ARG A 107 12.64 -18.07 -13.39
N LYS A 108 11.67 -18.68 -12.71
CA LYS A 108 11.17 -18.11 -11.45
C LYS A 108 12.32 -18.02 -10.46
N LEU A 109 12.68 -16.82 -10.06
CA LEU A 109 13.71 -16.56 -9.06
C LEU A 109 13.41 -17.36 -7.77
N THR A 110 14.41 -18.02 -7.23
CA THR A 110 14.32 -18.65 -5.89
C THR A 110 14.19 -17.58 -4.81
N LEU A 111 13.77 -17.97 -3.62
CA LEU A 111 13.67 -17.02 -2.49
C LEU A 111 15.04 -16.42 -2.13
N LYS A 112 16.12 -17.17 -2.26
CA LYS A 112 17.49 -16.70 -2.05
C LYS A 112 17.88 -15.63 -3.07
N GLU A 113 17.67 -15.88 -4.35
CA GLU A 113 17.96 -14.92 -5.43
C GLU A 113 17.12 -13.65 -5.30
N LYS A 114 15.85 -13.78 -4.86
CA LYS A 114 15.01 -12.63 -4.56
C LYS A 114 15.55 -11.81 -3.41
N TYR A 115 16.02 -12.46 -2.34
CA TYR A 115 16.59 -11.81 -1.19
C TYR A 115 17.87 -11.02 -1.56
N GLU A 116 18.80 -11.64 -2.28
CA GLU A 116 20.03 -11.00 -2.76
C GLU A 116 19.74 -9.77 -3.64
N LYS A 117 18.74 -9.89 -4.53
CA LYS A 117 18.28 -8.75 -5.35
C LYS A 117 17.61 -7.66 -4.51
N ILE A 118 16.86 -8.01 -3.46
CA ILE A 118 16.27 -7.04 -2.53
C ILE A 118 17.36 -6.23 -1.84
N GLU A 119 18.39 -6.88 -1.32
CA GLU A 119 19.52 -6.19 -0.65
C GLU A 119 20.22 -5.20 -1.62
N ASN A 120 20.46 -5.62 -2.86
CA ASN A 120 21.02 -4.76 -3.88
C ASN A 120 20.11 -3.55 -4.21
N PHE A 121 18.82 -3.76 -4.35
CA PHE A 121 17.86 -2.68 -4.60
C PHE A 121 17.75 -1.71 -3.41
N ILE A 122 17.84 -2.20 -2.17
CA ILE A 122 17.89 -1.36 -0.97
C ILE A 122 19.16 -0.50 -0.97
N ALA A 123 20.31 -1.09 -1.29
CA ALA A 123 21.57 -0.37 -1.38
C ALA A 123 21.54 0.73 -2.45
N LEU A 124 20.77 0.56 -3.51
CA LEU A 124 20.51 1.54 -4.58
C LEU A 124 19.41 2.55 -4.24
N GLY A 125 18.84 2.52 -3.01
CA GLY A 125 17.83 3.47 -2.56
C GLY A 125 16.40 3.17 -3.03
N PHE A 126 16.13 1.99 -3.59
CA PHE A 126 14.78 1.61 -4.01
C PHE A 126 13.86 1.40 -2.81
N ASN A 127 12.63 1.90 -2.90
CA ASN A 127 11.65 1.66 -1.86
C ASN A 127 10.98 0.28 -2.00
N LYS A 128 10.36 -0.20 -0.92
CA LYS A 128 9.67 -1.49 -0.82
C LYS A 128 8.72 -1.78 -1.98
N THR A 129 7.94 -0.80 -2.40
CA THR A 129 6.93 -0.97 -3.48
C THR A 129 7.60 -1.20 -4.83
N MET A 130 8.65 -0.44 -5.13
CA MET A 130 9.44 -0.60 -6.36
C MET A 130 10.12 -1.95 -6.40
N ILE A 131 10.72 -2.40 -5.30
CA ILE A 131 11.37 -3.70 -5.19
C ILE A 131 10.36 -4.83 -5.45
N CYS A 132 9.17 -4.75 -4.83
CA CYS A 132 8.12 -5.75 -5.04
C CYS A 132 7.64 -5.79 -6.50
N GLN A 133 7.49 -4.64 -7.14
CA GLN A 133 7.12 -4.54 -8.56
C GLN A 133 8.21 -5.08 -9.48
N SER A 134 9.46 -4.69 -9.27
CA SER A 134 10.62 -5.12 -10.09
C SER A 134 10.86 -6.64 -10.01
N LEU A 135 10.64 -7.23 -8.84
CA LEU A 135 10.81 -8.68 -8.63
C LEU A 135 9.52 -9.49 -8.82
N ASN A 136 8.44 -8.84 -9.24
CA ASN A 136 7.10 -9.44 -9.37
C ASN A 136 6.74 -10.32 -8.16
N MET A 137 6.82 -9.73 -6.96
CA MET A 137 6.61 -10.43 -5.69
C MET A 137 5.58 -9.73 -4.80
N ASP A 138 4.86 -10.51 -4.02
CA ASP A 138 3.92 -10.01 -3.02
C ASP A 138 4.68 -9.30 -1.88
N ILE A 139 4.08 -8.21 -1.38
CA ILE A 139 4.64 -7.40 -0.30
C ILE A 139 4.84 -8.21 1.00
N ARG A 140 3.99 -9.23 1.23
CA ARG A 140 4.10 -10.15 2.38
C ARG A 140 5.35 -11.02 2.28
N ILE A 141 5.74 -11.42 1.05
CA ILE A 141 6.97 -12.17 0.83
C ILE A 141 8.18 -11.29 1.10
N TYR A 142 8.15 -10.03 0.66
CA TYR A 142 9.18 -9.04 0.98
C TYR A 142 9.33 -8.87 2.50
N GLU A 143 8.24 -8.61 3.22
CA GLU A 143 8.26 -8.46 4.68
C GLU A 143 8.78 -9.70 5.39
N LYS A 144 8.35 -10.88 4.95
CA LYS A 144 8.87 -12.14 5.48
C LYS A 144 10.37 -12.25 5.27
N LEU A 145 10.88 -11.96 4.08
CA LEU A 145 12.31 -12.05 3.77
C LEU A 145 13.15 -11.05 4.56
N MET A 146 12.63 -9.84 4.79
CA MET A 146 13.35 -8.80 5.55
C MET A 146 13.37 -9.04 7.07
N ASN A 147 12.37 -9.74 7.60
CA ASN A 147 12.25 -10.02 9.03
C ASN A 147 12.89 -11.35 9.47
N ILE A 148 13.51 -12.10 8.53
CA ILE A 148 14.16 -13.39 8.81
C ILE A 148 15.51 -13.17 9.49
N THR A 149 15.74 -13.88 10.60
CA THR A 149 17.06 -13.94 11.27
C THR A 149 18.08 -14.68 10.42
N GLN A 150 19.38 -14.42 10.66
CA GLN A 150 20.47 -15.06 9.91
C GLN A 150 20.40 -16.59 9.97
N SER A 151 20.06 -17.16 11.13
CA SER A 151 19.94 -18.60 11.34
C SER A 151 18.73 -19.25 10.61
N GLU A 152 17.67 -18.47 10.38
CA GLU A 152 16.48 -18.93 9.65
C GLU A 152 16.67 -18.85 8.14
N ARG A 153 17.56 -17.99 7.65
CA ARG A 153 17.81 -17.79 6.20
C ARG A 153 18.22 -19.09 5.52
N ASP A 154 19.18 -19.80 6.08
CA ASP A 154 19.70 -21.04 5.50
C ASP A 154 18.63 -22.12 5.35
N THR A 155 17.70 -22.17 6.30
CA THR A 155 16.58 -23.12 6.27
C THR A 155 15.49 -22.73 5.26
N ILE A 156 15.17 -21.43 5.16
CA ILE A 156 14.09 -20.93 4.28
C ILE A 156 14.53 -20.89 2.82
N PHE A 157 15.82 -20.66 2.56
CA PHE A 157 16.35 -20.64 1.19
C PHE A 157 16.52 -22.04 0.60
N GLN A 158 16.58 -23.08 1.43
CA GLN A 158 16.57 -24.47 0.95
C GLN A 158 15.17 -24.88 0.51
N SER A 159 15.05 -25.42 -0.70
CA SER A 159 13.80 -26.04 -1.11
C SER A 159 13.58 -27.35 -0.34
N LYS A 160 12.32 -27.69 -0.03
CA LYS A 160 11.98 -29.00 0.57
C LYS A 160 12.63 -30.17 -0.18
N ARG A 161 12.76 -30.06 -1.50
CA ARG A 161 13.40 -31.05 -2.35
C ARG A 161 14.91 -31.15 -2.09
N MET A 162 15.59 -30.01 -1.85
CA MET A 162 17.01 -30.01 -1.50
C MET A 162 17.23 -30.62 -0.13
N ILE A 163 16.45 -30.26 0.88
CA ILE A 163 16.55 -30.82 2.23
C ILE A 163 16.39 -32.35 2.20
N VAL A 164 15.36 -32.85 1.55
CA VAL A 164 15.13 -34.31 1.40
C VAL A 164 16.26 -34.99 0.60
N HIS A 165 16.81 -34.31 -0.39
CA HIS A 165 17.94 -34.85 -1.16
C HIS A 165 19.21 -34.90 -0.33
N GLU A 166 19.58 -33.88 0.39
CA GLU A 166 20.73 -33.83 1.28
C GLU A 166 20.64 -34.87 2.37
N GLU A 167 19.46 -35.06 2.95
CA GLU A 167 19.21 -36.12 3.93
C GLU A 167 19.44 -37.53 3.32
N LYS A 168 18.91 -37.78 2.11
CA LYS A 168 19.15 -39.05 1.40
C LYS A 168 20.62 -39.25 1.07
N VAL A 169 21.34 -38.23 0.67
CA VAL A 169 22.78 -38.30 0.39
C VAL A 169 23.56 -38.56 1.68
N ARG A 170 23.23 -37.91 2.79
CA ARG A 170 23.84 -38.09 4.11
C ARG A 170 23.63 -39.55 4.59
N ASN A 171 22.41 -40.08 4.52
CA ASN A 171 22.10 -41.43 4.89
C ASN A 171 22.86 -42.45 4.03
N LYS A 172 23.08 -42.16 2.75
CA LYS A 172 23.86 -42.98 1.85
C LYS A 172 25.36 -42.95 2.19
N ILE A 173 25.91 -41.77 2.51
CA ILE A 173 27.31 -41.62 2.98
C ILE A 173 27.53 -42.45 4.25
N ASN A 174 26.62 -42.38 5.22
CA ASN A 174 26.72 -43.19 6.45
C ASN A 174 26.79 -44.69 6.15
N LYS A 175 25.94 -45.18 5.25
CA LYS A 175 25.99 -46.58 4.82
C LYS A 175 27.29 -46.97 4.08
N VAL A 176 27.84 -46.05 3.28
CA VAL A 176 29.13 -46.26 2.61
C VAL A 176 30.26 -46.35 3.63
N ASN A 177 30.26 -45.49 4.62
CA ASN A 177 31.27 -45.49 5.69
C ASN A 177 31.18 -46.74 6.52
N GLU A 178 29.98 -47.19 6.91
CA GLU A 178 29.76 -48.46 7.61
C GLU A 178 30.32 -49.68 6.84
N VAL A 179 30.05 -49.73 5.53
CA VAL A 179 30.58 -50.79 4.66
C VAL A 179 32.10 -50.73 4.57
N ARG A 180 32.71 -49.56 4.47
CA ARG A 180 34.16 -49.40 4.42
C ARG A 180 34.85 -49.75 5.75
N GLU A 181 34.24 -49.35 6.87
CA GLU A 181 34.70 -49.73 8.21
C GLU A 181 34.68 -51.24 8.42
N LEU A 182 33.56 -51.92 8.10
CA LEU A 182 33.47 -53.39 8.19
C LEU A 182 34.49 -54.08 7.28
N LYS A 183 34.82 -53.48 6.13
CA LYS A 183 35.84 -54.02 5.23
C LYS A 183 37.26 -53.84 5.80
N SER A 184 37.54 -52.70 6.43
CA SER A 184 38.85 -52.42 7.06
C SER A 184 39.14 -53.35 8.24
N ILE A 185 38.11 -53.86 8.94
CA ILE A 185 38.23 -54.83 10.03
C ILE A 185 38.42 -56.27 9.49
N GLY A 186 38.41 -56.46 8.16
CA GLY A 186 38.67 -57.75 7.53
C GLY A 186 37.40 -58.55 7.19
N CYS A 187 36.21 -58.01 7.34
CA CYS A 187 34.94 -58.73 7.01
C CYS A 187 34.86 -59.06 5.51
N SER A 188 34.35 -60.25 5.19
CA SER A 188 34.04 -60.63 3.81
C SER A 188 32.81 -59.92 3.30
N ASN A 189 32.68 -59.73 1.98
CA ASN A 189 31.51 -59.05 1.40
C ASN A 189 30.18 -59.78 1.74
N SER A 190 30.20 -61.08 1.91
CA SER A 190 29.02 -61.86 2.34
C SER A 190 28.68 -61.61 3.81
N GLU A 191 29.66 -61.37 4.65
CA GLU A 191 29.45 -61.03 6.06
C GLU A 191 28.94 -59.60 6.22
N ILE A 192 29.51 -58.65 5.44
CA ILE A 192 29.03 -57.27 5.38
C ILE A 192 27.56 -57.25 4.90
N SER A 193 27.22 -58.06 3.91
CA SER A 193 25.82 -58.19 3.42
C SER A 193 24.86 -58.67 4.52
N ARG A 194 25.29 -59.65 5.32
CA ARG A 194 24.47 -60.16 6.46
C ARG A 194 24.28 -59.12 7.56
N ARG A 195 25.31 -58.29 7.85
CA ARG A 195 25.28 -57.30 8.91
C ARG A 195 24.52 -56.02 8.50
N THR A 196 24.68 -55.56 7.27
CA THR A 196 24.11 -54.31 6.77
C THR A 196 22.78 -54.47 6.02
N GLY A 197 22.42 -55.71 5.65
CA GLY A 197 21.25 -56.01 4.81
C GLY A 197 21.39 -55.53 3.35
N LEU A 198 22.60 -55.10 2.93
CA LEU A 198 22.87 -54.65 1.58
C LEU A 198 23.25 -55.82 0.66
N ASP A 199 22.83 -55.74 -0.62
CA ASP A 199 23.26 -56.67 -1.65
C ASP A 199 24.78 -56.56 -1.90
N THR A 200 25.45 -57.68 -2.16
CA THR A 200 26.88 -57.80 -2.43
C THR A 200 27.32 -56.92 -3.62
N ARG A 201 26.47 -56.73 -4.61
CA ARG A 201 26.71 -55.80 -5.74
C ARG A 201 26.76 -54.34 -5.26
N THR A 202 25.88 -53.93 -4.34
CA THR A 202 25.86 -52.61 -3.73
C THR A 202 27.08 -52.40 -2.85
N ILE A 203 27.51 -53.41 -2.08
CA ILE A 203 28.72 -53.37 -1.27
C ILE A 203 29.96 -53.13 -2.15
N ARG A 204 30.12 -53.89 -3.27
CA ARG A 204 31.23 -53.64 -4.21
C ARG A 204 31.26 -52.22 -4.75
N ARG A 205 30.09 -51.67 -5.06
CA ARG A 205 29.98 -50.25 -5.50
C ARG A 205 30.39 -49.27 -4.40
N TYR A 206 30.04 -49.54 -3.14
CA TYR A 206 30.37 -48.66 -2.01
C TYR A 206 31.84 -48.75 -1.62
N LEU A 207 32.51 -49.82 -1.94
CA LEU A 207 33.94 -50.00 -1.76
C LEU A 207 34.80 -49.36 -2.88
N ASP A 208 34.19 -48.96 -3.98
CA ASP A 208 34.85 -48.23 -5.06
C ASP A 208 35.30 -46.87 -4.54
N GLU A 209 36.57 -46.53 -4.76
CA GLU A 209 37.16 -45.25 -4.33
C GLU A 209 36.52 -44.05 -5.02
N ASN A 210 36.06 -44.23 -6.27
CA ASN A 210 35.40 -43.19 -7.06
C ASN A 210 33.88 -43.16 -6.87
N PHE A 211 33.33 -43.86 -5.87
CA PHE A 211 31.91 -43.89 -5.66
C PHE A 211 31.35 -42.53 -5.25
N ASN A 212 30.46 -41.97 -6.07
CA ASN A 212 29.73 -40.72 -5.77
C ASN A 212 28.35 -41.04 -5.16
N PRO A 213 28.07 -40.62 -3.92
CA PRO A 213 26.75 -40.82 -3.28
C PRO A 213 25.63 -40.02 -3.95
N VAL A 214 25.92 -38.97 -4.71
CA VAL A 214 24.94 -38.18 -5.45
C VAL A 214 24.54 -38.93 -6.73
N HIS A 215 23.24 -38.95 -7.02
CA HIS A 215 22.74 -39.59 -8.25
C HIS A 215 23.18 -38.75 -9.48
N ALA A 216 23.68 -39.40 -10.52
CA ALA A 216 24.22 -38.74 -11.72
C ALA A 216 23.23 -37.75 -12.39
N SER A 217 21.93 -38.08 -12.36
CA SER A 217 20.89 -37.18 -12.94
C SER A 217 20.40 -36.10 -11.96
N TYR A 218 21.02 -35.96 -10.78
CA TYR A 218 20.62 -34.88 -9.86
C TYR A 218 21.05 -33.52 -10.40
N GLY A 219 20.07 -32.64 -10.53
CA GLY A 219 20.32 -31.31 -11.12
C GLY A 219 20.15 -31.23 -12.63
N GLU A 220 20.10 -32.34 -13.35
CA GLU A 220 19.79 -32.34 -14.76
C GLU A 220 18.33 -31.93 -15.00
N LYS A 221 18.12 -30.89 -15.77
CA LYS A 221 16.81 -30.47 -16.25
C LYS A 221 16.52 -31.20 -17.55
N LYS A 222 15.57 -32.13 -17.52
CA LYS A 222 15.05 -32.70 -18.76
C LYS A 222 14.33 -31.64 -19.55
N ASP A 223 14.59 -31.54 -20.82
CA ASP A 223 13.89 -30.66 -21.75
C ASP A 223 12.40 -30.99 -21.74
N GLY A 224 11.57 -29.94 -21.58
CA GLY A 224 10.11 -30.11 -21.64
C GLY A 224 9.69 -30.49 -23.07
N LEU A 225 8.62 -31.27 -23.18
CA LEU A 225 8.07 -31.73 -24.48
C LEU A 225 7.84 -30.61 -25.48
N LEU A 226 7.53 -29.39 -25.00
CA LEU A 226 7.28 -28.21 -25.84
C LEU A 226 8.56 -27.65 -26.47
N LYS A 227 9.76 -27.95 -25.94
CA LYS A 227 11.02 -27.31 -26.38
C LYS A 227 11.27 -27.44 -27.86
N LYS A 228 10.91 -28.58 -28.45
CA LYS A 228 11.08 -28.85 -29.89
C LYS A 228 10.26 -27.92 -30.78
N TYR A 229 9.09 -27.48 -30.29
CA TYR A 229 8.10 -26.71 -31.02
C TYR A 229 8.14 -25.22 -30.74
N ILE A 230 9.01 -24.75 -29.84
CA ILE A 230 9.08 -23.35 -29.42
C ILE A 230 9.31 -22.40 -30.61
N LYS A 231 10.21 -22.74 -31.51
CA LYS A 231 10.52 -21.89 -32.67
C LYS A 231 9.32 -21.73 -33.60
N ASP A 232 8.58 -22.80 -33.80
CA ASP A 232 7.39 -22.80 -34.66
C ASP A 232 6.26 -22.03 -34.03
N ILE A 233 6.05 -22.20 -32.70
CA ILE A 233 5.08 -21.45 -31.91
C ILE A 233 5.39 -19.94 -31.94
N ASP A 234 6.65 -19.56 -31.73
CA ASP A 234 7.06 -18.15 -31.77
C ASP A 234 6.82 -17.54 -33.17
N SER A 235 7.17 -18.23 -34.22
CA SER A 235 6.91 -17.78 -35.60
C SER A 235 5.42 -17.61 -35.91
N MET A 236 4.57 -18.53 -35.42
CA MET A 236 3.12 -18.43 -35.57
C MET A 236 2.53 -17.29 -34.75
N LEU A 237 3.04 -17.06 -33.54
CA LEU A 237 2.62 -15.94 -32.67
C LEU A 237 3.03 -14.59 -33.25
N GLU A 238 4.20 -14.51 -33.89
CA GLU A 238 4.64 -13.29 -34.61
C GLU A 238 3.72 -12.94 -35.79
N LYS A 239 3.19 -13.96 -36.47
CA LYS A 239 2.20 -13.80 -37.54
C LYS A 239 0.78 -13.53 -37.01
N GLY A 240 0.57 -13.47 -35.67
CA GLY A 240 -0.73 -13.18 -35.06
C GLY A 240 -1.71 -14.36 -35.07
N ILE A 241 -1.25 -15.59 -35.30
CA ILE A 241 -2.09 -16.77 -35.32
C ILE A 241 -2.72 -17.04 -33.94
N MET A 242 -3.97 -17.47 -33.93
CA MET A 242 -4.72 -17.74 -32.69
C MET A 242 -4.15 -18.95 -31.96
N GLY A 243 -4.15 -18.88 -30.60
CA GLY A 243 -3.57 -19.92 -29.76
C GLY A 243 -4.19 -21.31 -29.93
N THR A 244 -5.46 -21.41 -30.29
CA THR A 244 -6.15 -22.68 -30.66
C THR A 244 -5.56 -23.31 -31.88
N VAL A 245 -5.36 -22.51 -32.93
CA VAL A 245 -4.78 -22.98 -34.20
C VAL A 245 -3.31 -23.38 -34.02
N ILE A 246 -2.55 -22.62 -33.20
CA ILE A 246 -1.18 -22.98 -32.82
C ILE A 246 -1.15 -24.34 -32.13
N GLU A 247 -2.05 -24.57 -31.19
CA GLU A 247 -2.13 -25.85 -30.49
C GLU A 247 -2.45 -27.00 -31.44
N GLU A 248 -3.42 -26.83 -32.33
CA GLU A 248 -3.76 -27.80 -33.37
C GLU A 248 -2.57 -28.13 -34.27
N THR A 249 -1.91 -27.12 -34.82
CA THR A 249 -0.75 -27.29 -35.68
C THR A 249 0.39 -28.04 -34.99
N ILE A 250 0.75 -27.71 -33.76
CA ILE A 250 1.83 -28.44 -33.08
C ILE A 250 1.43 -29.87 -32.68
N ARG A 251 0.14 -30.15 -32.48
CA ARG A 251 -0.36 -31.52 -32.28
C ARG A 251 -0.23 -32.36 -33.57
N GLU A 252 -0.54 -31.78 -34.72
CA GLU A 252 -0.29 -32.42 -36.04
C GLU A 252 1.21 -32.70 -36.25
N MET A 253 2.09 -31.82 -35.74
CA MET A 253 3.54 -32.01 -35.72
C MET A 253 4.03 -33.03 -34.69
N GLY A 254 3.11 -33.66 -33.94
CA GLY A 254 3.40 -34.73 -32.97
C GLY A 254 3.57 -34.28 -31.51
N PHE A 255 3.07 -33.12 -31.10
CA PHE A 255 3.09 -32.72 -29.71
C PHE A 255 2.06 -33.50 -28.86
N MET A 256 2.54 -34.27 -27.88
CA MET A 256 1.72 -35.12 -27.01
C MET A 256 1.55 -34.52 -25.59
N GLY A 257 1.91 -33.27 -25.37
CA GLY A 257 1.81 -32.60 -24.08
C GLY A 257 0.42 -32.04 -23.78
N SER A 258 0.24 -31.46 -22.58
CA SER A 258 -1.04 -30.88 -22.17
C SER A 258 -1.30 -29.53 -22.84
N SER A 259 -2.58 -29.24 -23.14
CA SER A 259 -3.05 -27.93 -23.64
C SER A 259 -2.68 -26.79 -22.69
N SER A 260 -2.64 -27.05 -21.38
CA SER A 260 -2.26 -26.04 -20.39
C SER A 260 -0.81 -25.57 -20.56
N THR A 261 0.11 -26.45 -20.98
CA THR A 261 1.52 -26.11 -21.25
C THR A 261 1.62 -25.12 -22.40
N VAL A 262 0.88 -25.36 -23.49
CA VAL A 262 0.84 -24.48 -24.66
C VAL A 262 0.25 -23.12 -24.29
N ARG A 263 -0.90 -23.10 -23.60
CA ARG A 263 -1.57 -21.87 -23.16
C ARG A 263 -0.69 -21.03 -22.24
N THR A 264 -0.01 -21.67 -21.29
CA THR A 264 0.92 -20.98 -20.39
C THR A 264 2.05 -20.34 -21.19
N TYR A 265 2.65 -21.06 -22.16
CA TYR A 265 3.70 -20.52 -23.00
C TYR A 265 3.23 -19.32 -23.81
N ILE A 266 2.07 -19.41 -24.49
CA ILE A 266 1.48 -18.33 -25.27
C ILE A 266 1.19 -17.10 -24.40
N THR A 267 0.66 -17.31 -23.19
CA THR A 267 0.37 -16.22 -22.23
C THR A 267 1.65 -15.52 -21.80
N ASP A 268 2.70 -16.28 -21.49
CA ASP A 268 4.00 -15.75 -21.11
C ASP A 268 4.70 -15.03 -22.27
N TRP A 269 4.55 -15.53 -23.52
CA TRP A 269 5.05 -14.88 -24.72
C TRP A 269 4.35 -13.53 -24.97
N LYS A 270 3.02 -13.49 -24.90
CA LYS A 270 2.23 -12.25 -25.05
C LYS A 270 2.59 -11.21 -23.99
N ARG A 271 2.78 -11.65 -22.75
CA ARG A 271 3.19 -10.78 -21.64
C ARG A 271 4.57 -10.18 -21.88
N ARG A 272 5.54 -10.98 -22.31
CA ARG A 272 6.89 -10.53 -22.67
C ARG A 272 6.85 -9.52 -23.82
N ARG A 273 6.12 -9.82 -24.88
CA ARG A 273 6.01 -8.94 -26.05
C ARG A 273 5.36 -7.60 -25.69
N LYS A 274 4.31 -7.60 -24.88
CA LYS A 274 3.68 -6.37 -24.38
C LYS A 274 4.68 -5.53 -23.58
N PHE A 275 5.45 -6.15 -22.72
CA PHE A 275 6.52 -5.49 -21.96
C PHE A 275 7.59 -4.88 -22.89
N PHE A 276 8.02 -5.61 -23.92
CA PHE A 276 9.00 -5.11 -24.89
C PHE A 276 8.46 -3.97 -25.74
N TYR A 277 7.21 -4.04 -26.22
CA TYR A 277 6.62 -2.95 -27.02
C TYR A 277 6.35 -1.70 -26.20
N GLU A 278 5.93 -1.84 -24.96
CA GLU A 278 5.75 -0.72 -24.03
C GLU A 278 7.09 -0.05 -23.67
N ASN A 279 8.20 -0.79 -23.67
CA ASN A 279 9.53 -0.26 -23.37
C ASN A 279 10.36 0.13 -24.61
N ALA A 280 10.09 -0.43 -25.79
CA ALA A 280 10.85 -0.14 -27.02
C ALA A 280 10.38 1.12 -27.75
N ASN A 281 9.12 1.52 -27.60
CA ASN A 281 8.54 2.70 -28.25
C ASN A 281 8.67 3.99 -27.45
N GLU A 282 9.25 3.96 -26.25
CA GLU A 282 9.45 5.15 -25.44
C GLU A 282 10.95 5.34 -25.15
N ASN A 283 11.53 6.25 -25.90
CA ASN A 283 12.90 6.73 -25.68
C ASN A 283 13.14 7.08 -24.22
N ASN A 284 14.06 6.39 -23.56
CA ASN A 284 14.75 6.79 -22.33
C ASN A 284 13.93 7.03 -21.05
N SER A 285 12.72 6.55 -20.90
CA SER A 285 11.96 6.72 -19.65
C SER A 285 11.45 5.41 -19.05
N ILE A 286 11.50 5.31 -17.72
CA ILE A 286 10.90 4.20 -16.95
C ILE A 286 9.52 4.64 -16.46
N LYS A 287 8.45 3.91 -16.81
CA LYS A 287 7.10 4.17 -16.29
C LYS A 287 6.94 3.57 -14.89
N ILE A 288 6.65 4.43 -13.94
CA ILE A 288 6.35 4.06 -12.55
C ILE A 288 4.86 4.23 -12.30
N THR A 289 4.23 3.21 -11.74
CA THR A 289 2.79 3.25 -11.41
C THR A 289 2.59 3.51 -9.93
N ILE A 290 1.84 4.58 -9.61
CA ILE A 290 1.52 4.98 -8.24
C ILE A 290 0.01 4.88 -8.05
N GLU A 291 -0.44 4.22 -6.97
CA GLU A 291 -1.86 4.22 -6.61
C GLU A 291 -2.32 5.62 -6.21
N ARG A 292 -3.42 6.09 -6.81
CA ARG A 292 -4.03 7.40 -6.56
C ARG A 292 -4.25 7.70 -5.07
N LYS A 293 -4.60 6.68 -4.27
CA LYS A 293 -4.77 6.84 -2.82
C LYS A 293 -3.50 7.34 -2.10
N ASN A 294 -2.31 7.00 -2.63
CA ASN A 294 -1.05 7.45 -2.05
C ASN A 294 -0.75 8.90 -2.45
N ILE A 295 -1.14 9.31 -3.65
CA ILE A 295 -1.05 10.71 -4.10
C ILE A 295 -1.96 11.60 -3.22
N PHE A 296 -3.17 11.13 -2.89
CA PHE A 296 -4.08 11.89 -2.01
C PHE A 296 -3.54 12.10 -0.60
N LYS A 297 -2.63 11.25 -0.11
CA LYS A 297 -1.98 11.48 1.19
C LYS A 297 -1.13 12.75 1.22
N LEU A 298 -0.63 13.21 0.07
CA LEU A 298 0.12 14.47 -0.05
C LEU A 298 -0.74 15.70 0.28
N LEU A 299 -2.05 15.61 0.16
CA LEU A 299 -2.97 16.69 0.52
C LEU A 299 -3.11 16.85 2.05
N PHE A 300 -2.84 15.79 2.82
CA PHE A 300 -2.99 15.79 4.28
C PHE A 300 -1.65 15.85 5.02
N HIS A 301 -0.61 15.24 4.45
CA HIS A 301 0.67 15.02 5.11
C HIS A 301 1.83 15.61 4.29
N PRO A 302 2.85 16.15 4.96
CA PRO A 302 4.07 16.57 4.27
C PRO A 302 4.75 15.34 3.64
N ILE A 303 5.48 15.59 2.55
CA ILE A 303 6.08 14.53 1.72
C ILE A 303 7.02 13.61 2.52
N GLU A 304 7.69 14.15 3.51
CA GLU A 304 8.64 13.42 4.37
C GLU A 304 7.97 12.31 5.20
N LYS A 305 6.65 12.43 5.43
CA LYS A 305 5.85 11.41 6.13
C LYS A 305 5.31 10.33 5.21
N ILE A 306 5.49 10.46 3.88
CA ILE A 306 4.94 9.53 2.89
C ILE A 306 6.07 8.69 2.31
N LYS A 307 6.35 7.54 2.91
CA LYS A 307 7.46 6.65 2.53
C LYS A 307 7.43 6.13 1.07
N ILE A 308 6.30 6.25 0.39
CA ILE A 308 6.07 5.65 -0.95
C ILE A 308 6.39 6.65 -2.08
N ILE A 309 6.39 7.94 -1.80
CA ILE A 309 6.56 9.00 -2.80
C ILE A 309 7.81 9.81 -2.44
N SER A 310 8.85 9.74 -3.28
CA SER A 310 10.04 10.58 -3.16
C SER A 310 9.75 12.00 -3.66
N LYS A 311 10.68 12.94 -3.40
CA LYS A 311 10.58 14.31 -3.91
C LYS A 311 10.58 14.36 -5.44
N GLU A 312 11.38 13.47 -6.07
CA GLU A 312 11.43 13.36 -7.53
C GLU A 312 10.08 12.87 -8.09
N TYR A 313 9.44 11.89 -7.42
CA TYR A 313 8.11 11.42 -7.84
C TYR A 313 7.05 12.49 -7.66
N PHE A 314 7.10 13.24 -6.55
CA PHE A 314 6.20 14.37 -6.35
C PHE A 314 6.34 15.41 -7.46
N GLN A 315 7.58 15.79 -7.81
CA GLN A 315 7.83 16.74 -8.89
C GLN A 315 7.28 16.23 -10.23
N LYS A 316 7.50 14.95 -10.54
CA LYS A 316 6.97 14.33 -11.76
C LYS A 316 5.44 14.26 -11.79
N ILE A 317 4.80 14.01 -10.65
CA ILE A 317 3.33 14.09 -10.56
C ILE A 317 2.86 15.51 -10.84
N CYS A 318 3.54 16.54 -10.32
CA CYS A 318 3.23 17.94 -10.58
C CYS A 318 3.45 18.33 -12.04
N ASP A 319 4.54 17.88 -12.66
CA ASP A 319 4.85 18.11 -14.07
C ASP A 319 3.79 17.50 -15.00
N GLU A 320 3.41 16.22 -14.75
CA GLU A 320 2.44 15.51 -15.60
C GLU A 320 0.98 15.88 -15.30
N TYR A 321 0.70 16.34 -14.06
CA TYR A 321 -0.62 16.75 -13.60
C TYR A 321 -0.58 18.14 -12.95
N PRO A 322 -0.40 19.25 -13.72
CA PRO A 322 -0.25 20.60 -13.16
C PRO A 322 -1.43 21.05 -12.29
N ILE A 323 -2.61 20.50 -12.56
CA ILE A 323 -3.81 20.78 -11.74
C ILE A 323 -3.68 20.22 -10.32
N PHE A 324 -2.98 19.09 -10.15
CA PHE A 324 -2.69 18.51 -8.85
C PHE A 324 -1.80 19.46 -8.03
N GLU A 325 -0.76 20.02 -8.64
CA GLU A 325 0.14 20.99 -7.99
C GLU A 325 -0.62 22.24 -7.50
N LYS A 326 -1.48 22.79 -8.35
CA LYS A 326 -2.30 23.96 -8.00
C LYS A 326 -3.22 23.67 -6.80
N ILE A 327 -3.89 22.51 -6.81
CA ILE A 327 -4.77 22.08 -5.71
C ILE A 327 -3.96 21.82 -4.43
N HIS A 328 -2.84 21.13 -4.54
CA HIS A 328 -1.93 20.87 -3.42
C HIS A 328 -1.47 22.18 -2.79
N SER A 329 -1.00 23.12 -3.60
CA SER A 329 -0.57 24.46 -3.14
C SER A 329 -1.72 25.23 -2.48
N ALA A 330 -2.92 25.20 -3.05
CA ALA A 330 -4.09 25.86 -2.46
C ALA A 330 -4.42 25.29 -1.06
N ILE A 331 -4.41 23.96 -0.88
CA ILE A 331 -4.69 23.31 0.41
C ILE A 331 -3.61 23.68 1.44
N TRP A 332 -2.34 23.60 1.06
CA TRP A 332 -1.24 23.91 1.98
C TRP A 332 -1.17 25.39 2.35
N ASN A 333 -1.46 26.31 1.41
CA ASN A 333 -1.56 27.72 1.70
C ASN A 333 -2.70 28.02 2.65
N PHE A 334 -3.87 27.41 2.47
CA PHE A 334 -4.98 27.55 3.41
C PHE A 334 -4.63 27.02 4.82
N LYS A 335 -3.98 25.86 4.89
CA LYS A 335 -3.47 25.31 6.15
C LYS A 335 -2.50 26.27 6.83
N ASN A 336 -1.59 26.91 6.08
CA ASN A 336 -0.64 27.87 6.62
C ASN A 336 -1.36 29.12 7.15
N ILE A 337 -2.38 29.63 6.46
CA ILE A 337 -3.22 30.74 6.94
C ILE A 337 -3.84 30.40 8.30
N LEU A 338 -4.43 29.20 8.43
CA LEU A 338 -5.04 28.73 9.67
C LEU A 338 -4.01 28.56 10.81
N THR A 339 -2.81 28.08 10.48
CA THR A 339 -1.76 27.79 11.48
C THR A 339 -1.04 29.06 11.93
N ASN A 340 -0.74 29.96 11.00
CA ASN A 340 0.00 31.20 11.27
C ASN A 340 -0.91 32.36 11.71
N LYS A 341 -2.23 32.15 11.79
CA LYS A 341 -3.23 33.14 12.16
C LYS A 341 -3.24 34.37 11.24
N ASP A 342 -2.96 34.16 9.95
CA ASP A 342 -2.86 35.22 8.97
C ASP A 342 -4.21 35.51 8.30
N VAL A 343 -5.02 36.33 8.97
CA VAL A 343 -6.34 36.77 8.46
C VAL A 343 -6.23 37.56 7.17
N ASN A 344 -5.14 38.34 7.01
CA ASN A 344 -5.00 39.22 5.87
C ASN A 344 -4.84 38.48 4.55
N SER A 345 -4.21 37.33 4.58
CA SER A 345 -4.03 36.47 3.40
C SER A 345 -5.29 35.69 2.98
N LEU A 346 -6.35 35.67 3.82
CA LEU A 346 -7.56 34.90 3.53
C LEU A 346 -8.24 35.35 2.24
N GLN A 347 -8.40 36.68 2.04
CA GLN A 347 -9.09 37.20 0.85
C GLN A 347 -8.28 36.94 -0.44
N SER A 348 -6.97 37.09 -0.39
CA SER A 348 -6.09 36.72 -1.50
C SER A 348 -6.17 35.26 -1.84
N TRP A 349 -6.20 34.37 -0.80
CA TRP A 349 -6.37 32.97 -0.99
C TRP A 349 -7.72 32.60 -1.63
N ILE A 350 -8.82 33.23 -1.20
CA ILE A 350 -10.15 33.06 -1.78
C ILE A 350 -10.13 33.37 -3.28
N ASN A 351 -9.54 34.49 -3.65
CA ASN A 351 -9.44 34.90 -5.06
C ASN A 351 -8.62 33.94 -5.89
N ASN A 352 -7.49 33.45 -5.34
CA ASN A 352 -6.63 32.47 -5.99
C ASN A 352 -7.33 31.09 -6.14
N ALA A 353 -8.07 30.67 -5.12
CA ALA A 353 -8.83 29.42 -5.18
C ALA A 353 -9.98 29.48 -6.22
N ASP A 354 -10.70 30.60 -6.30
CA ASP A 354 -11.73 30.81 -7.33
C ASP A 354 -11.12 30.83 -8.74
N SER A 355 -9.92 31.40 -8.91
CA SER A 355 -9.24 31.44 -10.21
C SER A 355 -8.86 30.06 -10.78
N LEU A 356 -8.88 29.01 -9.96
CA LEU A 356 -8.68 27.64 -10.43
C LEU A 356 -9.84 27.14 -11.31
N GLN A 357 -11.00 27.78 -11.23
CA GLN A 357 -12.23 27.41 -11.97
C GLN A 357 -12.67 25.95 -11.78
N ILE A 358 -12.36 25.38 -10.62
CA ILE A 358 -12.76 24.02 -10.24
C ILE A 358 -14.07 24.11 -9.47
N ARG A 359 -15.14 23.54 -10.02
CA ARG A 359 -16.50 23.61 -9.45
C ARG A 359 -16.56 23.22 -7.97
N GLU A 360 -15.86 22.15 -7.59
CA GLU A 360 -15.82 21.65 -6.22
C GLU A 360 -15.14 22.65 -5.27
N ILE A 361 -14.04 23.25 -5.70
CA ILE A 361 -13.31 24.27 -4.92
C ILE A 361 -14.12 25.56 -4.84
N THR A 362 -14.73 26.01 -5.95
CA THR A 362 -15.63 27.17 -5.95
C THR A 362 -16.83 26.96 -5.01
N SER A 363 -17.38 25.76 -4.95
CA SER A 363 -18.44 25.43 -3.97
C SER A 363 -17.97 25.60 -2.53
N PHE A 364 -16.77 25.16 -2.21
CA PHE A 364 -16.16 25.36 -0.90
C PHE A 364 -15.95 26.84 -0.60
N VAL A 365 -15.39 27.61 -1.55
CA VAL A 365 -15.14 29.06 -1.42
C VAL A 365 -16.44 29.82 -1.19
N ASN A 366 -17.51 29.46 -1.89
CA ASN A 366 -18.83 30.05 -1.69
C ASN A 366 -19.37 29.79 -0.27
N GLY A 367 -19.16 28.59 0.26
CA GLY A 367 -19.48 28.27 1.65
C GLY A 367 -18.65 29.09 2.66
N LEU A 368 -17.36 29.36 2.38
CA LEU A 368 -16.55 30.24 3.20
C LEU A 368 -17.07 31.68 3.18
N LYS A 369 -17.44 32.19 1.99
CA LYS A 369 -17.95 33.57 1.83
C LYS A 369 -19.25 33.77 2.61
N GLN A 370 -20.11 32.77 2.72
CA GLN A 370 -21.38 32.84 3.48
C GLN A 370 -21.16 32.91 4.99
N ASP A 371 -20.00 32.50 5.50
CA ASP A 371 -19.69 32.44 6.94
C ASP A 371 -18.33 33.09 7.24
N ILE A 372 -17.99 34.12 6.48
CA ILE A 372 -16.63 34.70 6.44
C ILE A 372 -16.16 35.20 7.82
N ASP A 373 -17.06 35.81 8.59
CA ASP A 373 -16.74 36.35 9.91
C ASP A 373 -16.34 35.20 10.87
N ALA A 374 -17.07 34.09 10.88
CA ALA A 374 -16.73 32.95 11.70
C ALA A 374 -15.44 32.24 11.24
N VAL A 375 -15.14 32.28 9.93
CA VAL A 375 -13.86 31.79 9.37
C VAL A 375 -12.71 32.69 9.80
N GLN A 376 -12.85 34.03 9.70
CA GLN A 376 -11.84 34.98 10.19
C GLN A 376 -11.60 34.84 11.69
N ASN A 377 -12.67 34.60 12.46
CA ASN A 377 -12.58 34.35 13.89
C ASN A 377 -11.87 33.02 14.19
N ALA A 378 -12.08 31.98 13.36
CA ALA A 378 -11.35 30.71 13.47
C ALA A 378 -9.83 30.89 13.22
N ILE A 379 -9.42 31.84 12.40
CA ILE A 379 -8.01 32.17 12.19
C ILE A 379 -7.45 32.95 13.40
N ARG A 380 -8.19 33.95 13.92
CA ARG A 380 -7.76 34.84 15.01
C ARG A 380 -7.66 34.15 16.36
N TYR A 381 -8.67 33.32 16.71
CA TYR A 381 -8.84 32.73 18.03
C TYR A 381 -8.42 31.26 18.09
N ASP A 382 -7.93 30.80 19.24
CA ASP A 382 -7.47 29.43 19.44
C ASP A 382 -8.59 28.43 19.79
N TYR A 383 -9.83 28.88 19.82
CA TYR A 383 -10.96 27.99 20.11
C TYR A 383 -11.16 26.95 19.00
N SER A 384 -11.45 25.73 19.40
CA SER A 384 -11.72 24.61 18.50
C SER A 384 -12.91 23.80 18.98
N ASN A 385 -13.49 23.02 18.07
CA ASN A 385 -14.60 22.13 18.39
C ASN A 385 -14.14 20.75 18.96
N GLY A 386 -12.86 20.58 19.23
CA GLY A 386 -12.30 19.32 19.71
C GLY A 386 -12.92 18.80 21.00
N LEU A 387 -13.28 19.73 21.94
CA LEU A 387 -13.99 19.37 23.17
C LEU A 387 -15.41 18.83 22.89
N ALA A 388 -16.10 19.37 21.90
CA ALA A 388 -17.41 18.88 21.49
C ALA A 388 -17.29 17.49 20.83
N GLU A 389 -16.29 17.26 20.00
CA GLU A 389 -16.01 15.93 19.43
C GLU A 389 -15.67 14.87 20.50
N GLY A 390 -14.83 15.22 21.47
CA GLY A 390 -14.54 14.39 22.65
C GLY A 390 -15.81 14.06 23.45
N SER A 391 -16.68 15.04 23.64
CA SER A 391 -17.96 14.89 24.33
C SER A 391 -18.92 13.99 23.54
N ILE A 392 -18.97 14.09 22.22
CA ILE A 392 -19.75 13.17 21.36
C ILE A 392 -19.25 11.72 21.53
N ASN A 393 -17.94 11.50 21.61
CA ASN A 393 -17.40 10.17 21.84
C ASN A 393 -17.80 9.64 23.24
N LYS A 394 -17.79 10.48 24.27
CA LYS A 394 -18.30 10.15 25.58
C LYS A 394 -19.78 9.75 25.54
N LEU A 395 -20.62 10.51 24.85
CA LEU A 395 -22.03 10.17 24.63
C LEU A 395 -22.21 8.81 23.96
N LYS A 396 -21.40 8.50 22.94
CA LYS A 396 -21.41 7.18 22.28
C LYS A 396 -21.09 6.05 23.27
N VAL A 397 -20.13 6.25 24.17
CA VAL A 397 -19.78 5.28 25.22
C VAL A 397 -20.97 5.10 26.18
N ILE A 398 -21.56 6.20 26.69
CA ILE A 398 -22.72 6.16 27.60
C ILE A 398 -23.88 5.38 26.92
N LYS A 399 -24.17 5.67 25.65
CA LYS A 399 -25.19 4.98 24.88
C LYS A 399 -24.91 3.49 24.72
N ARG A 400 -23.65 3.08 24.51
CA ARG A 400 -23.24 1.66 24.44
C ARG A 400 -23.46 0.94 25.79
N VAL A 401 -23.07 1.58 26.91
CA VAL A 401 -23.31 1.03 28.25
C VAL A 401 -24.81 0.83 28.52
N MET A 402 -25.67 1.62 27.88
CA MET A 402 -27.14 1.48 27.94
C MET A 402 -27.68 0.52 26.84
N TYR A 403 -26.84 -0.30 26.23
CA TYR A 403 -27.20 -1.24 25.16
C TYR A 403 -27.93 -0.60 23.97
N GLY A 404 -27.76 0.70 23.74
CA GLY A 404 -28.45 1.44 22.70
C GLY A 404 -29.96 1.66 22.92
N ARG A 405 -30.51 1.19 24.02
CA ARG A 405 -31.95 1.20 24.33
C ARG A 405 -32.32 2.35 25.27
N CYS A 406 -31.93 3.58 24.92
CA CYS A 406 -32.31 4.75 25.68
C CYS A 406 -32.99 5.79 24.79
N ASN A 407 -34.04 6.43 25.30
CA ASN A 407 -34.54 7.65 24.68
C ASN A 407 -33.61 8.83 24.96
N PHE A 408 -33.86 9.94 24.28
CA PHE A 408 -33.01 11.14 24.41
C PHE A 408 -32.97 11.68 25.84
N GLU A 409 -34.12 11.79 26.50
CA GLU A 409 -34.20 12.35 27.88
C GLU A 409 -33.43 11.50 28.88
N THR A 410 -33.51 10.18 28.79
CA THR A 410 -32.74 9.29 29.67
C THR A 410 -31.22 9.45 29.41
N LEU A 411 -30.82 9.58 28.16
CA LEU A 411 -29.40 9.82 27.80
C LEU A 411 -28.94 11.18 28.33
N ARG A 412 -29.74 12.23 28.16
CA ARG A 412 -29.48 13.59 28.64
C ARG A 412 -29.29 13.61 30.15
N ILE A 413 -30.27 13.08 30.92
CA ILE A 413 -30.24 13.03 32.38
C ILE A 413 -29.00 12.28 32.86
N LYS A 414 -28.73 11.09 32.29
CA LYS A 414 -27.58 10.29 32.70
C LYS A 414 -26.25 11.02 32.41
N THR A 415 -26.14 11.65 31.25
CA THR A 415 -24.95 12.42 30.88
C THR A 415 -24.72 13.59 31.86
N LEU A 416 -25.74 14.38 32.10
CA LEU A 416 -25.65 15.54 33.03
C LEU A 416 -25.34 15.14 34.47
N ARG A 417 -25.89 14.00 34.94
CA ARG A 417 -25.53 13.45 36.27
C ARG A 417 -24.05 13.05 36.33
N LEU A 418 -23.53 12.38 35.32
CA LEU A 418 -22.12 12.00 35.24
C LEU A 418 -21.20 13.23 35.20
N GLU A 419 -21.61 14.30 34.50
CA GLU A 419 -20.86 15.56 34.51
C GLU A 419 -20.86 16.25 35.89
N LYS A 420 -21.97 16.22 36.62
CA LYS A 420 -22.04 16.75 37.98
C LYS A 420 -21.17 15.98 38.98
N MET A 421 -21.04 14.66 38.80
CA MET A 421 -20.23 13.81 39.68
C MET A 421 -18.72 13.86 39.34
N ARG A 422 -18.34 14.46 38.23
CA ARG A 422 -16.95 14.61 37.83
C ARG A 422 -16.25 15.59 38.78
N LYS A 423 -15.27 15.08 39.55
CA LYS A 423 -14.42 15.93 40.41
C LYS A 423 -13.64 16.92 39.52
N ASN A 424 -13.49 18.15 39.98
CA ASN A 424 -12.58 19.10 39.37
C ASN A 424 -11.15 18.60 39.66
N ASN A 425 -10.44 18.16 38.64
CA ASN A 425 -9.00 17.94 38.73
C ASN A 425 -8.30 19.23 38.32
#